data_13e829367a535b299a42aa3b9928db78
#
_entry.id   13e829367a535b299a42aa3b9928db78
#
_cell.length_a   1.000
_cell.length_b   1.000
_cell.length_c   1.000
_cell.angle_alpha   90.00
_cell.angle_beta   90.00
_cell.angle_gamma   90.00
#
_symmetry.space_group_name_H-M   'P 1'
#
loop_
_entity.id
_entity.type
_entity.pdbx_description
1 polymer ?
#
loop_
_entity_poly.entity_id
_entity_poly.type
_entity_poly.pdbx_seq_one_letter_code
_entity_poly.pdbx_strand_id
1 'polypeptide(L)'
;MVGVLTNRSAPPATVTPVLAYPDVRAAVEWLAAAFGFEERVRIGESHRAQLRVGSDGAVVVAEGSSAPTTAPELTKLRVPDVDEAFARAVNAGATVVSELQTWEYGERSGVVADLAGHRWELTQTIRDTAPEDWGGTTVGPW
;
A
#
# COMPACT_ATOMS: atom_id res chain seq x y z
N MET A 1 -25.37 5.78 19.56
CA MET A 1 -24.50 5.81 18.39
C MET A 1 -25.13 5.02 17.24
N VAL A 2 -25.12 5.58 16.07
CA VAL A 2 -25.60 4.89 14.89
C VAL A 2 -24.46 4.01 14.34
N GLY A 3 -24.69 2.72 14.23
CA GLY A 3 -23.72 1.82 13.63
C GLY A 3 -23.58 2.04 12.12
N VAL A 4 -22.44 1.64 11.59
CA VAL A 4 -22.19 1.67 10.15
C VAL A 4 -22.92 0.47 9.51
N LEU A 5 -23.69 0.73 8.47
CA LEU A 5 -24.35 -0.34 7.72
C LEU A 5 -23.30 -1.12 6.92
N THR A 6 -23.48 -2.42 6.85
CA THR A 6 -22.64 -3.28 6.00
C THR A 6 -23.03 -3.09 4.54
N ASN A 7 -22.05 -2.87 3.68
CA ASN A 7 -22.25 -2.81 2.24
C ASN A 7 -21.18 -3.66 1.54
N ARG A 8 -21.59 -4.78 0.99
CA ARG A 8 -20.67 -5.70 0.29
C ARG A 8 -20.15 -5.16 -1.04
N SER A 9 -20.68 -4.05 -1.51
CA SER A 9 -20.26 -3.40 -2.76
C SER A 9 -19.19 -2.35 -2.55
N ALA A 10 -18.76 -2.13 -1.32
CA ALA A 10 -17.73 -1.15 -0.99
C ALA A 10 -16.71 -1.77 -0.03
N PRO A 11 -15.43 -1.36 -0.10
CA PRO A 11 -14.46 -1.80 0.89
C PRO A 11 -14.85 -1.35 2.29
N PRO A 12 -14.65 -2.19 3.31
CA PRO A 12 -15.00 -1.81 4.69
C PRO A 12 -13.98 -0.87 5.34
N ALA A 13 -12.84 -0.64 4.71
CA ALA A 13 -11.81 0.25 5.24
C ALA A 13 -12.31 1.70 5.33
N THR A 14 -11.94 2.41 6.38
CA THR A 14 -12.31 3.81 6.54
C THR A 14 -11.66 4.69 5.48
N VAL A 15 -10.41 4.43 5.13
CA VAL A 15 -9.69 5.14 4.07
C VAL A 15 -9.35 4.14 2.98
N THR A 16 -9.72 4.48 1.75
CA THR A 16 -9.46 3.62 0.59
C THR A 16 -8.82 4.46 -0.52
N PRO A 17 -7.52 4.32 -0.76
CA PRO A 17 -6.89 4.96 -1.92
C PRO A 17 -7.47 4.42 -3.22
N VAL A 18 -7.64 5.31 -4.20
CA VAL A 18 -8.03 4.94 -5.56
C VAL A 18 -6.87 5.28 -6.46
N LEU A 19 -6.28 4.26 -7.08
CA LEU A 19 -5.08 4.40 -7.90
C LEU A 19 -5.42 4.08 -9.35
N ALA A 20 -4.97 4.94 -10.25
CA ALA A 20 -5.22 4.78 -11.68
C ALA A 20 -4.13 3.93 -12.34
N TYR A 21 -4.56 2.97 -13.14
CA TYR A 21 -3.68 2.08 -13.89
C TYR A 21 -4.19 1.96 -15.34
N PRO A 22 -3.29 1.95 -16.33
CA PRO A 22 -3.73 1.81 -17.73
C PRO A 22 -4.38 0.46 -18.01
N ASP A 23 -3.95 -0.60 -17.33
CA ASP A 23 -4.47 -1.96 -17.48
C ASP A 23 -4.82 -2.52 -16.10
N VAL A 24 -6.11 -2.53 -15.78
CA VAL A 24 -6.60 -2.95 -14.47
C VAL A 24 -6.30 -4.42 -14.19
N ARG A 25 -6.49 -5.31 -15.18
CA ARG A 25 -6.22 -6.74 -14.96
C ARG A 25 -4.75 -7.02 -14.71
N ALA A 26 -3.87 -6.40 -15.48
CA ALA A 26 -2.44 -6.51 -15.26
C ALA A 26 -2.04 -5.98 -13.88
N ALA A 27 -2.62 -4.85 -13.47
CA ALA A 27 -2.35 -4.26 -12.17
C ALA A 27 -2.80 -5.18 -11.02
N VAL A 28 -4.00 -5.75 -11.10
CA VAL A 28 -4.51 -6.66 -10.07
C VAL A 28 -3.61 -7.88 -9.93
N GLU A 29 -3.22 -8.49 -11.04
CA GLU A 29 -2.33 -9.66 -11.03
C GLU A 29 -0.96 -9.31 -10.44
N TRP A 30 -0.41 -8.18 -10.83
CA TRP A 30 0.89 -7.74 -10.34
C TRP A 30 0.87 -7.44 -8.83
N LEU A 31 -0.15 -6.70 -8.38
CA LEU A 31 -0.29 -6.35 -6.97
C LEU A 31 -0.51 -7.59 -6.09
N ALA A 32 -1.23 -8.58 -6.60
CA ALA A 32 -1.37 -9.87 -5.92
C ALA A 32 -0.03 -10.60 -5.82
N ALA A 33 0.74 -10.64 -6.91
CA ALA A 33 2.03 -11.32 -6.92
C ALA A 33 3.07 -10.59 -6.06
N ALA A 34 3.14 -9.27 -6.18
CA ALA A 34 4.16 -8.46 -5.51
C ALA A 34 3.88 -8.27 -4.02
N PHE A 35 2.64 -7.95 -3.67
CA PHE A 35 2.27 -7.52 -2.31
C PHE A 35 1.27 -8.46 -1.61
N GLY A 36 0.72 -9.43 -2.32
CA GLY A 36 -0.27 -10.33 -1.75
C GLY A 36 -1.65 -9.71 -1.59
N PHE A 37 -1.96 -8.65 -2.33
CA PHE A 37 -3.30 -8.07 -2.30
C PHE A 37 -4.31 -9.04 -2.86
N GLU A 38 -5.53 -9.00 -2.34
CA GLU A 38 -6.59 -9.95 -2.71
C GLU A 38 -7.76 -9.23 -3.35
N GLU A 39 -8.05 -9.56 -4.61
CA GLU A 39 -9.23 -9.01 -5.28
C GLU A 39 -10.50 -9.50 -4.62
N ARG A 40 -11.38 -8.58 -4.22
CA ARG A 40 -12.65 -8.89 -3.56
C ARG A 40 -13.86 -8.52 -4.38
N VAL A 41 -13.78 -7.45 -5.18
CA VAL A 41 -14.87 -7.03 -6.06
C VAL A 41 -14.27 -6.63 -7.41
N ARG A 42 -14.89 -7.08 -8.47
CA ARG A 42 -14.53 -6.74 -9.84
C ARG A 42 -15.71 -6.04 -10.50
N ILE A 43 -15.44 -4.89 -11.11
CA ILE A 43 -16.47 -4.10 -11.78
C ILE A 43 -16.09 -4.02 -13.25
N GLY A 44 -16.85 -4.73 -14.11
CA GLY A 44 -16.50 -4.91 -15.51
C GLY A 44 -15.24 -5.75 -15.67
N GLU A 45 -14.79 -5.93 -16.89
CA GLU A 45 -13.58 -6.70 -17.18
C GLU A 45 -12.32 -5.93 -16.78
N SER A 46 -12.30 -4.64 -17.05
CA SER A 46 -11.10 -3.82 -16.86
C SER A 46 -11.43 -2.40 -16.39
N HIS A 47 -12.59 -2.20 -15.76
CA HIS A 47 -12.98 -0.86 -15.32
C HIS A 47 -12.45 -0.55 -13.91
N ARG A 48 -12.74 -1.41 -12.95
CA ARG A 48 -12.31 -1.23 -11.55
C ARG A 48 -12.14 -2.57 -10.86
N ALA A 49 -11.35 -2.57 -9.80
CA ALA A 49 -11.27 -3.69 -8.87
C ALA A 49 -11.06 -3.15 -7.46
N GLN A 50 -11.66 -3.82 -6.48
CA GLN A 50 -11.44 -3.52 -5.07
C GLN A 50 -10.61 -4.64 -4.48
N LEU A 51 -9.49 -4.29 -3.88
CA LEU A 51 -8.53 -5.24 -3.33
C LEU A 51 -8.43 -5.08 -1.82
N ARG A 52 -8.41 -6.20 -1.12
CA ARG A 52 -8.10 -6.21 0.31
C ARG A 52 -6.58 -6.15 0.52
N VAL A 53 -6.16 -5.34 1.47
CA VAL A 53 -4.77 -5.15 1.84
C VAL A 53 -4.62 -5.51 3.31
N GLY A 54 -3.94 -6.63 3.61
CA GLY A 54 -3.81 -7.11 4.98
C GLY A 54 -5.17 -7.40 5.61
N SER A 55 -5.30 -7.17 6.91
CA SER A 55 -6.53 -7.47 7.65
C SER A 55 -7.51 -6.29 7.67
N ASP A 56 -7.06 -5.07 7.45
CA ASP A 56 -7.85 -3.86 7.70
C ASP A 56 -7.75 -2.80 6.59
N GLY A 57 -6.96 -3.05 5.55
CA GLY A 57 -6.77 -2.09 4.48
C GLY A 57 -7.51 -2.46 3.20
N ALA A 58 -7.60 -1.49 2.31
CA ALA A 58 -8.15 -1.69 0.97
C ALA A 58 -7.56 -0.68 0.00
N VAL A 59 -7.57 -1.05 -1.28
CA VAL A 59 -7.20 -0.16 -2.38
C VAL A 59 -8.14 -0.44 -3.54
N VAL A 60 -8.49 0.60 -4.28
CA VAL A 60 -9.24 0.48 -5.52
C VAL A 60 -8.30 0.72 -6.68
N VAL A 61 -8.29 -0.21 -7.62
CA VAL A 61 -7.60 -0.09 -8.89
C VAL A 61 -8.61 0.39 -9.92
N ALA A 62 -8.37 1.52 -10.53
CA ALA A 62 -9.28 2.12 -11.51
C ALA A 62 -8.57 2.32 -12.84
N GLU A 63 -9.29 2.16 -13.94
CA GLU A 63 -8.75 2.46 -15.26
C GLU A 63 -8.43 3.94 -15.38
N GLY A 64 -7.24 4.25 -15.88
CA GLY A 64 -6.81 5.63 -16.06
C GLY A 64 -5.32 5.74 -16.38
N SER A 65 -4.83 6.96 -16.39
CA SER A 65 -3.42 7.22 -16.64
C SER A 65 -2.54 6.71 -15.51
N SER A 66 -1.30 6.38 -15.85
CA SER A 66 -0.28 6.04 -14.85
C SER A 66 0.00 7.21 -13.91
N ALA A 67 0.54 6.89 -12.73
CA ALA A 67 0.94 7.91 -11.77
C ALA A 67 1.99 8.84 -12.36
N PRO A 68 1.95 10.15 -12.02
CA PRO A 68 3.03 11.06 -12.42
C PRO A 68 4.35 10.62 -11.78
N THR A 69 5.43 10.61 -12.58
CA THR A 69 6.75 10.19 -12.09
C THR A 69 7.37 11.16 -11.10
N THR A 70 6.87 12.39 -11.08
CA THR A 70 7.39 13.45 -10.20
C THR A 70 6.57 13.63 -8.93
N ALA A 71 5.48 12.87 -8.75
CA ALA A 71 4.64 13.00 -7.57
C ALA A 71 5.40 12.54 -6.32
N PRO A 72 5.43 13.33 -5.26
CA PRO A 72 6.07 12.94 -4.01
C PRO A 72 5.21 12.00 -3.17
N GLU A 73 3.94 11.82 -3.54
CA GLU A 73 3.03 10.97 -2.78
C GLU A 73 3.44 9.51 -2.90
N LEU A 74 3.31 8.82 -1.79
CA LEU A 74 3.49 7.38 -1.73
C LEU A 74 2.49 6.79 -0.74
N THR A 75 2.23 5.51 -0.87
CA THR A 75 1.38 4.77 0.05
C THR A 75 2.26 3.92 0.94
N LYS A 76 2.07 4.02 2.25
CA LYS A 76 2.77 3.15 3.20
C LYS A 76 2.03 1.84 3.32
N LEU A 77 2.79 0.75 3.29
CA LEU A 77 2.29 -0.60 3.43
C LEU A 77 3.05 -1.27 4.58
N ARG A 78 2.39 -1.42 5.73
CA ARG A 78 2.99 -2.12 6.86
C ARG A 78 2.93 -3.62 6.62
N VAL A 79 4.07 -4.26 6.80
CA VAL A 79 4.22 -5.70 6.60
C VAL A 79 4.90 -6.33 7.83
N PRO A 80 4.65 -7.63 8.08
CA PRO A 80 5.27 -8.30 9.22
C PRO A 80 6.76 -8.59 9.04
N ASP A 81 7.24 -8.71 7.80
CA ASP A 81 8.64 -8.98 7.49
C ASP A 81 9.01 -8.19 6.24
N VAL A 82 9.65 -7.05 6.44
CA VAL A 82 9.92 -6.12 5.34
C VAL A 82 11.04 -6.62 4.41
N ASP A 83 12.00 -7.36 4.92
CA ASP A 83 13.06 -7.91 4.08
C ASP A 83 12.48 -8.91 3.08
N GLU A 84 11.59 -9.79 3.53
CA GLU A 84 10.89 -10.75 2.68
C GLU A 84 9.95 -10.04 1.69
N ALA A 85 9.16 -9.09 2.18
CA ALA A 85 8.21 -8.36 1.35
C ALA A 85 8.90 -7.55 0.26
N PHE A 86 10.01 -6.90 0.60
CA PHE A 86 10.79 -6.12 -0.35
C PHE A 86 11.38 -7.02 -1.45
N ALA A 87 11.96 -8.16 -1.06
CA ALA A 87 12.50 -9.13 -2.02
C ALA A 87 11.41 -9.68 -2.94
N ARG A 88 10.23 -9.96 -2.40
CA ARG A 88 9.08 -10.44 -3.19
C ARG A 88 8.65 -9.40 -4.21
N ALA A 89 8.58 -8.13 -3.82
CA ALA A 89 8.22 -7.05 -4.73
C ALA A 89 9.24 -6.90 -5.87
N VAL A 90 10.53 -6.94 -5.54
CA VAL A 90 11.61 -6.87 -6.54
C VAL A 90 11.53 -8.06 -7.50
N ASN A 91 11.30 -9.26 -6.99
CA ASN A 91 11.16 -10.45 -7.82
C ASN A 91 9.95 -10.37 -8.75
N ALA A 92 8.90 -9.65 -8.34
CA ALA A 92 7.72 -9.43 -9.18
C ALA A 92 7.94 -8.31 -10.21
N GLY A 93 9.07 -7.62 -10.18
CA GLY A 93 9.43 -6.60 -11.17
C GLY A 93 9.31 -5.17 -10.67
N ALA A 94 9.16 -4.94 -9.37
CA ALA A 94 9.14 -3.58 -8.82
C ALA A 94 10.49 -2.89 -9.04
N THR A 95 10.44 -1.59 -9.29
CA THR A 95 11.64 -0.76 -9.37
C THR A 95 11.99 -0.25 -7.97
N VAL A 96 13.22 -0.43 -7.55
CA VAL A 96 13.67 0.09 -6.26
C VAL A 96 13.87 1.60 -6.37
N VAL A 97 13.15 2.35 -5.54
CA VAL A 97 13.29 3.81 -5.44
C VAL A 97 14.22 4.17 -4.29
N SER A 98 14.05 3.51 -3.15
CA SER A 98 14.93 3.68 -1.98
C SER A 98 15.16 2.32 -1.33
N GLU A 99 16.42 1.99 -1.08
CA GLU A 99 16.78 0.74 -0.44
C GLU A 99 16.26 0.67 1.00
N LEU A 100 16.12 -0.55 1.53
CA LEU A 100 15.74 -0.76 2.92
C LEU A 100 16.74 -0.12 3.86
N GLN A 101 16.22 0.63 4.84
CA GLN A 101 17.01 1.23 5.92
C GLN A 101 16.27 1.03 7.23
N THR A 102 17.05 0.96 8.30
CA THR A 102 16.51 0.95 9.66
C THR A 102 16.60 2.36 10.22
N TRP A 103 15.46 2.90 10.64
CA TRP A 103 15.33 4.29 11.05
C TRP A 103 15.28 4.40 12.58
N GLU A 104 15.75 5.54 13.09
CA GLU A 104 15.77 5.78 14.53
C GLU A 104 14.39 5.81 15.18
N TYR A 105 13.35 6.04 14.39
CA TYR A 105 11.98 6.06 14.90
C TYR A 105 11.32 4.67 14.96
N GLY A 106 12.12 3.61 14.88
CA GLY A 106 11.64 2.24 15.14
C GLY A 106 11.08 1.51 13.93
N GLU A 107 11.26 2.06 12.75
CA GLU A 107 10.80 1.43 11.49
C GLU A 107 11.99 1.01 10.63
N ARG A 108 11.80 -0.07 9.89
CA ARG A 108 12.68 -0.46 8.80
C ARG A 108 11.86 -0.39 7.52
N SER A 109 12.30 0.40 6.56
CA SER A 109 11.50 0.65 5.36
C SER A 109 12.34 0.92 4.13
N GLY A 110 11.70 0.71 2.97
CA GLY A 110 12.23 1.06 1.67
C GLY A 110 11.08 1.37 0.74
N VAL A 111 11.36 1.96 -0.41
CA VAL A 111 10.34 2.39 -1.37
C VAL A 111 10.56 1.68 -2.69
N VAL A 112 9.48 1.14 -3.23
CA VAL A 112 9.45 0.55 -4.57
C VAL A 112 8.38 1.23 -5.40
N ALA A 113 8.58 1.24 -6.73
CA ALA A 113 7.56 1.66 -7.68
C ALA A 113 6.96 0.43 -8.34
N ASP A 114 5.64 0.45 -8.53
CA ASP A 114 4.93 -0.64 -9.20
C ASP A 114 4.98 -0.49 -10.72
N LEU A 115 4.28 -1.37 -11.43
CA LEU A 115 4.31 -1.43 -12.89
C LEU A 115 3.79 -0.15 -13.57
N ALA A 116 3.07 0.69 -12.84
CA ALA A 116 2.54 1.96 -13.35
C ALA A 116 3.22 3.18 -12.75
N GLY A 117 4.23 2.99 -11.90
CA GLY A 117 4.98 4.07 -11.29
C GLY A 117 4.43 4.57 -9.96
N HIS A 118 3.38 3.98 -9.45
CA HIS A 118 2.92 4.29 -8.09
C HIS A 118 3.97 3.83 -7.09
N ARG A 119 4.23 4.65 -6.08
CA ARG A 119 5.26 4.39 -5.08
C ARG A 119 4.65 3.83 -3.80
N TRP A 120 5.30 2.79 -3.29
CA TRP A 120 4.90 2.08 -2.08
C TRP A 120 6.08 2.05 -1.13
N GLU A 121 5.87 2.57 0.06
CA GLU A 121 6.85 2.42 1.14
C GLU A 121 6.49 1.18 1.93
N LEU A 122 7.30 0.13 1.81
CA LEU A 122 7.14 -1.09 2.60
C LEU A 122 7.82 -0.85 3.93
N THR A 123 7.12 -1.07 5.02
CA THR A 123 7.63 -0.74 6.35
C THR A 123 7.27 -1.82 7.37
N GLN A 124 8.18 -2.06 8.29
CA GLN A 124 8.00 -2.96 9.41
C GLN A 124 8.38 -2.23 10.69
N THR A 125 7.53 -2.29 11.69
CA THR A 125 7.88 -1.82 13.02
C THR A 125 8.82 -2.82 13.67
N ILE A 126 10.02 -2.37 14.02
CA ILE A 126 11.05 -3.24 14.63
C ILE A 126 11.23 -2.99 16.13
N ARG A 127 10.77 -1.85 16.63
CA ARG A 127 10.76 -1.56 18.06
C ARG A 127 9.83 -0.38 18.35
N ASP A 128 9.39 -0.28 19.58
CA ASP A 128 8.63 0.87 20.05
C ASP A 128 9.58 2.02 20.38
N THR A 129 9.26 3.23 19.93
CA THR A 129 10.03 4.44 20.25
C THR A 129 9.06 5.56 20.60
N ALA A 130 9.41 6.37 21.59
CA ALA A 130 8.65 7.56 21.86
C ALA A 130 8.90 8.60 20.75
N PRO A 131 7.89 9.31 20.27
CA PRO A 131 8.10 10.34 19.25
C PRO A 131 9.16 11.37 19.63
N GLU A 132 9.23 11.73 20.90
CA GLU A 132 10.20 12.70 21.42
C GLU A 132 11.66 12.28 21.28
N ASP A 133 11.92 10.95 21.15
CA ASP A 133 13.27 10.43 21.03
C ASP A 133 13.90 10.70 19.66
N TRP A 134 13.09 11.03 18.64
CA TRP A 134 13.59 11.24 17.28
C TRP A 134 13.09 12.52 16.62
N GLY A 135 12.54 13.46 17.42
CA GLY A 135 12.14 14.79 16.94
C GLY A 135 10.65 14.99 16.76
N GLY A 136 9.84 13.98 17.09
CA GLY A 136 8.39 14.11 17.10
C GLY A 136 7.87 14.67 18.40
N THR A 137 6.56 14.91 18.46
CA THR A 137 5.86 15.34 19.68
C THR A 137 4.56 14.59 19.77
N THR A 138 4.32 13.94 20.90
CA THR A 138 3.05 13.25 21.15
C THR A 138 1.98 14.30 21.46
N VAL A 139 0.89 14.27 20.69
CA VAL A 139 -0.25 15.18 20.91
C VAL A 139 -1.50 14.46 21.40
N GLY A 140 -1.48 13.13 21.38
CA GLY A 140 -2.59 12.29 21.88
C GLY A 140 -2.36 10.83 21.49
N PRO A 141 -3.12 9.90 22.10
CA PRO A 141 -3.02 8.49 21.75
C PRO A 141 -3.73 8.19 20.42
N TRP A 142 -3.31 7.09 19.80
CA TRP A 142 -4.01 6.53 18.63
C TRP A 142 -5.25 5.76 19.03
#